data_f2f3d52e1f10ae188c01ca1802651c74
#
_entry.id   f2f3d52e1f10ae188c01ca1802651c74
#
_cell.length_a   1.000
_cell.length_b   1.000
_cell.length_c   1.000
_cell.angle_alpha   90.00
_cell.angle_beta   90.00
_cell.angle_gamma   90.00
#
_symmetry.space_group_name_H-M   'P 1'
#
loop_
_entity.id
_entity.type
_entity.pdbx_description
1 polymer ?
#
loop_
_entity_poly.entity_id
_entity_poly.type
_entity_poly.pdbx_seq_one_letter_code
_entity_poly.pdbx_strand_id
1 'polypeptide(L)'
;MPNIGAFIAWGLLTALFIATGWLPNEQLSSMVDPMIKYVLPLLIAYQGGKMVGGQRGAVMGAIMAVGVICGTDYVMFMGAMIAGPLAGWVIKKFDKAIEGKIPSGFEMLVNNFSIGILGLLLAIVGFYVIGPFMGGVLALLNGGVAVLVNNNILPLVSVFVEPAKVLFLNNAINHGIFTPLGAEQVASAGKSIFYMIETNPGAGTGVLVAYWLFAKDKVTKDSAPGALIVHLLGGIHEIYFPYVLMNPLLLLATIGGSVAAMIFNTAFKLGLAGPPAPGSVIAYLGMAPKGSTFMVLLSVVIAAAVSFVIAAPIIKLSNAKQSLEDSTSQMKEMKAQSKGVAASEVKTVADTLVNTAAADVKHIVFACDAGMGSSAMGATVLRKKLADVGRRDIEVTHASVSEIPEGTQIVVTHQDLAARAKKSAPNARLITISNFMSAPEYDQLAEELRA
;
A
#
# COMPACT_ATOMS: atom_id res chain seq x y z
N MET A 1 0.07 1.86 -3.81
CA MET A 1 0.83 3.13 -3.94
C MET A 1 1.69 3.06 -5.19
N PRO A 2 1.56 3.98 -6.17
CA PRO A 2 2.30 3.92 -7.44
C PRO A 2 3.81 4.02 -7.27
N ASN A 3 4.27 4.69 -6.20
CA ASN A 3 5.69 4.99 -6.00
C ASN A 3 6.47 3.95 -5.20
N ILE A 4 5.86 2.85 -4.76
CA ILE A 4 6.54 1.81 -3.96
C ILE A 4 7.78 1.27 -4.68
N GLY A 5 7.70 1.06 -6.00
CA GLY A 5 8.85 0.60 -6.80
C GLY A 5 10.08 1.52 -6.70
N ALA A 6 9.86 2.83 -6.64
CA ALA A 6 10.97 3.79 -6.48
C ALA A 6 11.62 3.72 -5.09
N PHE A 7 10.83 3.50 -4.03
CA PHE A 7 11.35 3.27 -2.69
C PHE A 7 12.13 1.97 -2.58
N ILE A 8 11.63 0.89 -3.24
CA ILE A 8 12.36 -0.39 -3.31
C ILE A 8 13.69 -0.19 -4.04
N ALA A 9 13.69 0.48 -5.19
CA ALA A 9 14.91 0.75 -5.97
C ALA A 9 15.93 1.55 -5.14
N TRP A 10 15.49 2.62 -4.45
CA TRP A 10 16.35 3.38 -3.57
C TRP A 10 16.87 2.54 -2.40
N GLY A 11 16.03 1.74 -1.75
CA GLY A 11 16.41 0.87 -0.64
C GLY A 11 17.44 -0.18 -1.07
N LEU A 12 17.25 -0.82 -2.24
CA LEU A 12 18.22 -1.76 -2.80
C LEU A 12 19.53 -1.08 -3.15
N LEU A 13 19.48 0.10 -3.79
CA LEU A 13 20.66 0.89 -4.11
C LEU A 13 21.49 1.20 -2.84
N THR A 14 20.80 1.62 -1.79
CA THR A 14 21.40 1.91 -0.48
C THR A 14 21.97 0.64 0.15
N ALA A 15 21.19 -0.43 0.27
CA ALA A 15 21.62 -1.69 0.89
C ALA A 15 22.81 -2.34 0.17
N LEU A 16 22.89 -2.19 -1.16
CA LEU A 16 23.96 -2.79 -1.95
C LEU A 16 25.24 -1.93 -1.95
N PHE A 17 25.16 -0.62 -2.21
CA PHE A 17 26.29 0.14 -2.70
C PHE A 17 26.88 1.17 -1.73
N ILE A 18 26.22 1.52 -0.61
CA ILE A 18 26.86 2.38 0.40
C ILE A 18 28.09 1.71 1.02
N ALA A 19 28.93 2.46 1.71
CA ALA A 19 30.17 1.96 2.31
C ALA A 19 29.97 0.74 3.22
N THR A 20 28.83 0.66 3.92
CA THR A 20 28.44 -0.46 4.79
C THR A 20 27.54 -1.50 4.10
N GLY A 21 27.31 -1.36 2.80
CA GLY A 21 26.45 -2.22 2.00
C GLY A 21 27.09 -3.57 1.62
N TRP A 22 26.31 -4.39 0.90
CA TRP A 22 26.75 -5.72 0.49
C TRP A 22 27.87 -5.69 -0.57
N LEU A 23 27.82 -4.74 -1.51
CA LEU A 23 28.73 -4.53 -2.64
C LEU A 23 29.16 -3.06 -2.70
N PRO A 24 29.95 -2.55 -1.75
CA PRO A 24 30.29 -1.13 -1.67
C PRO A 24 30.87 -0.60 -2.98
N ASN A 25 30.27 0.48 -3.49
CA ASN A 25 30.70 1.13 -4.73
C ASN A 25 30.38 2.64 -4.64
N GLU A 26 31.41 3.46 -4.57
CA GLU A 26 31.30 4.91 -4.39
C GLU A 26 30.56 5.59 -5.55
N GLN A 27 30.80 5.16 -6.78
CA GLN A 27 30.14 5.74 -7.95
C GLN A 27 28.63 5.44 -7.96
N LEU A 28 28.23 4.20 -7.64
CA LEU A 28 26.82 3.82 -7.59
C LEU A 28 26.11 4.39 -6.35
N SER A 29 26.79 4.49 -5.23
CA SER A 29 26.22 5.09 -4.03
C SER A 29 25.95 6.59 -4.17
N SER A 30 26.61 7.28 -5.09
CA SER A 30 26.33 8.70 -5.38
C SER A 30 24.89 8.95 -5.85
N MET A 31 24.17 7.93 -6.32
CA MET A 31 22.74 8.02 -6.69
C MET A 31 21.80 8.01 -5.48
N VAL A 32 22.25 7.59 -4.30
CA VAL A 32 21.40 7.45 -3.11
C VAL A 32 20.83 8.81 -2.69
N ASP A 33 21.69 9.82 -2.55
CA ASP A 33 21.29 11.16 -2.12
C ASP A 33 20.34 11.87 -3.09
N PRO A 34 20.58 11.91 -4.41
CA PRO A 34 19.63 12.46 -5.37
C PRO A 34 18.27 11.75 -5.35
N MET A 35 18.25 10.44 -5.19
CA MET A 35 17.00 9.70 -5.12
C MET A 35 16.19 10.06 -3.88
N ILE A 36 16.79 10.10 -2.69
CA ILE A 36 16.06 10.37 -1.45
C ILE A 36 15.67 11.84 -1.33
N LYS A 37 16.55 12.77 -1.74
CA LYS A 37 16.32 14.22 -1.58
C LYS A 37 15.38 14.78 -2.63
N TYR A 38 15.42 14.29 -3.86
CA TYR A 38 14.67 14.86 -4.98
C TYR A 38 13.68 13.89 -5.60
N VAL A 39 14.15 12.73 -6.11
CA VAL A 39 13.29 11.85 -6.92
C VAL A 39 12.07 11.35 -6.13
N LEU A 40 12.27 10.81 -4.94
CA LEU A 40 11.18 10.26 -4.14
C LEU A 40 10.18 11.34 -3.70
N PRO A 41 10.56 12.50 -3.14
CA PRO A 41 9.62 13.57 -2.82
C PRO A 41 8.89 14.12 -4.05
N LEU A 42 9.58 14.29 -5.19
CA LEU A 42 8.96 14.75 -6.43
C LEU A 42 7.88 13.77 -6.94
N LEU A 43 8.15 12.46 -6.91
CA LEU A 43 7.18 11.43 -7.28
C LEU A 43 5.96 11.43 -6.34
N ILE A 44 6.17 11.66 -5.04
CA ILE A 44 5.08 11.77 -4.06
C ILE A 44 4.20 12.98 -4.40
N ALA A 45 4.80 14.16 -4.58
CA ALA A 45 4.08 15.37 -4.91
C ALA A 45 3.39 15.30 -6.28
N TYR A 46 4.05 14.74 -7.29
CA TYR A 46 3.47 14.49 -8.60
C TYR A 46 2.21 13.63 -8.49
N GLN A 47 2.29 12.51 -7.78
CA GLN A 47 1.14 11.63 -7.60
C GLN A 47 0.03 12.27 -6.77
N GLY A 48 0.38 12.98 -5.70
CA GLY A 48 -0.58 13.74 -4.88
C GLY A 48 -1.31 14.83 -5.67
N GLY A 49 -0.59 15.56 -6.50
CA GLY A 49 -1.14 16.56 -7.42
C GLY A 49 -2.04 15.95 -8.49
N LYS A 50 -1.64 14.79 -9.04
CA LYS A 50 -2.43 14.03 -10.02
C LYS A 50 -3.78 13.59 -9.45
N MET A 51 -3.80 13.11 -8.21
CA MET A 51 -5.02 12.65 -7.56
C MET A 51 -6.07 13.76 -7.39
N VAL A 52 -5.64 15.00 -7.20
CA VAL A 52 -6.53 16.14 -6.90
C VAL A 52 -6.84 16.97 -8.14
N GLY A 53 -5.82 17.28 -8.96
CA GLY A 53 -5.90 18.20 -10.10
C GLY A 53 -5.58 17.58 -11.47
N GLY A 54 -5.61 16.24 -11.58
CA GLY A 54 -5.30 15.55 -12.83
C GLY A 54 -3.85 15.76 -13.28
N GLN A 55 -3.58 15.62 -14.59
CA GLN A 55 -2.23 15.73 -15.14
C GLN A 55 -1.58 17.10 -14.88
N ARG A 56 -2.37 18.17 -14.96
CA ARG A 56 -1.90 19.53 -14.68
C ARG A 56 -1.49 19.70 -13.22
N GLY A 57 -2.30 19.14 -12.30
CA GLY A 57 -1.99 19.09 -10.87
C GLY A 57 -0.74 18.30 -10.56
N ALA A 58 -0.46 17.24 -11.32
CA ALA A 58 0.75 16.43 -11.16
C ALA A 58 2.03 17.27 -11.42
N VAL A 59 2.06 17.97 -12.56
CA VAL A 59 3.21 18.80 -12.93
C VAL A 59 3.40 19.95 -11.93
N MET A 60 2.30 20.63 -11.58
CA MET A 60 2.36 21.75 -10.65
C MET A 60 2.76 21.30 -9.23
N GLY A 61 2.33 20.10 -8.81
CA GLY A 61 2.75 19.47 -7.55
C GLY A 61 4.25 19.23 -7.49
N ALA A 62 4.84 18.70 -8.57
CA ALA A 62 6.27 18.52 -8.67
C ALA A 62 7.03 19.86 -8.60
N ILE A 63 6.57 20.90 -9.31
CA ILE A 63 7.18 22.23 -9.29
C ILE A 63 7.15 22.83 -7.86
N MET A 64 6.01 22.76 -7.18
CA MET A 64 5.87 23.24 -5.81
C MET A 64 6.78 22.49 -4.85
N ALA A 65 6.91 21.17 -5.02
CA ALA A 65 7.76 20.34 -4.16
C ALA A 65 9.24 20.71 -4.27
N VAL A 66 9.74 21.18 -5.42
CA VAL A 66 11.10 21.71 -5.52
C VAL A 66 11.30 22.87 -4.53
N GLY A 67 10.35 23.80 -4.45
CA GLY A 67 10.40 24.87 -3.48
C GLY A 67 10.49 24.34 -2.04
N VAL A 68 9.62 23.38 -1.69
CA VAL A 68 9.60 22.77 -0.34
C VAL A 68 10.93 22.08 -0.03
N ILE A 69 11.50 21.33 -0.98
CA ILE A 69 12.78 20.63 -0.82
C ILE A 69 13.93 21.63 -0.60
N CYS A 70 13.98 22.67 -1.41
CA CYS A 70 15.04 23.67 -1.32
C CYS A 70 14.89 24.63 -0.12
N GLY A 71 13.72 24.69 0.51
CA GLY A 71 13.43 25.54 1.68
C GLY A 71 13.90 24.97 3.02
N THR A 72 14.54 23.79 3.04
CA THR A 72 15.00 23.14 4.26
C THR A 72 16.07 22.08 3.98
N ASP A 73 16.85 21.73 4.98
CA ASP A 73 17.90 20.69 4.88
C ASP A 73 17.36 19.27 5.11
N TYR A 74 16.13 19.13 5.61
CA TYR A 74 15.51 17.85 5.86
C TYR A 74 14.99 17.17 4.59
N VAL A 75 14.94 15.83 4.60
CA VAL A 75 14.30 15.05 3.52
C VAL A 75 12.79 15.31 3.50
N MET A 76 12.28 15.91 2.43
CA MET A 76 10.92 16.49 2.40
C MET A 76 9.82 15.56 1.88
N PHE A 77 9.73 14.32 2.40
CA PHE A 77 8.59 13.45 2.10
C PHE A 77 7.26 14.01 2.60
N MET A 78 7.23 14.44 3.88
CA MET A 78 6.01 15.01 4.48
C MET A 78 5.61 16.33 3.80
N GLY A 79 6.59 17.18 3.48
CA GLY A 79 6.35 18.41 2.72
C GLY A 79 5.79 18.14 1.32
N ALA A 80 6.31 17.13 0.63
CA ALA A 80 5.81 16.70 -0.68
C ALA A 80 4.38 16.13 -0.63
N MET A 81 4.03 15.41 0.45
CA MET A 81 2.67 14.89 0.67
C MET A 81 1.64 16.02 0.82
N ILE A 82 2.04 17.19 1.29
CA ILE A 82 1.19 18.39 1.40
C ILE A 82 1.23 19.18 0.09
N ALA A 83 2.42 19.43 -0.45
CA ALA A 83 2.62 20.25 -1.65
C ALA A 83 1.86 19.73 -2.86
N GLY A 84 1.90 18.41 -3.11
CA GLY A 84 1.23 17.79 -4.25
C GLY A 84 -0.27 18.04 -4.28
N PRO A 85 -1.05 17.59 -3.28
CA PRO A 85 -2.49 17.83 -3.21
C PRO A 85 -2.87 19.31 -3.21
N LEU A 86 -2.10 20.16 -2.52
CA LEU A 86 -2.34 21.60 -2.47
C LEU A 86 -2.19 22.23 -3.86
N ALA A 87 -1.13 21.93 -4.58
CA ALA A 87 -0.92 22.39 -5.95
C ALA A 87 -2.03 21.86 -6.89
N GLY A 88 -2.40 20.59 -6.75
CA GLY A 88 -3.53 20.01 -7.48
C GLY A 88 -4.86 20.69 -7.20
N TRP A 89 -5.11 21.07 -5.95
CA TRP A 89 -6.30 21.83 -5.58
C TRP A 89 -6.31 23.24 -6.19
N VAL A 90 -5.18 23.95 -6.15
CA VAL A 90 -5.06 25.29 -6.73
C VAL A 90 -5.34 25.29 -8.21
N ILE A 91 -4.70 24.39 -8.98
CA ILE A 91 -4.92 24.32 -10.43
C ILE A 91 -6.35 23.92 -10.77
N LYS A 92 -6.95 22.97 -10.03
CA LYS A 92 -8.35 22.58 -10.21
C LYS A 92 -9.31 23.74 -9.99
N LYS A 93 -9.05 24.59 -9.00
CA LYS A 93 -9.84 25.81 -8.74
C LYS A 93 -9.65 26.86 -9.83
N PHE A 94 -8.41 27.04 -10.30
CA PHE A 94 -8.10 27.93 -11.40
C PHE A 94 -8.81 27.47 -12.68
N ASP A 95 -8.70 26.21 -13.06
CA ASP A 95 -9.34 25.65 -14.24
C ASP A 95 -10.86 25.87 -14.25
N LYS A 96 -11.50 25.63 -13.09
CA LYS A 96 -12.93 25.90 -12.92
C LYS A 96 -13.29 27.39 -13.08
N ALA A 97 -12.41 28.32 -12.67
CA ALA A 97 -12.63 29.74 -12.76
C ALA A 97 -12.53 30.28 -14.20
N ILE A 98 -11.74 29.64 -15.06
CA ILE A 98 -11.53 30.02 -16.46
C ILE A 98 -12.34 29.18 -17.46
N GLU A 99 -13.05 28.18 -17.00
CA GLU A 99 -13.87 27.28 -17.83
C GLU A 99 -14.87 28.09 -18.66
N GLY A 100 -14.89 27.84 -19.97
CA GLY A 100 -15.75 28.57 -20.91
C GLY A 100 -15.37 30.02 -21.23
N LYS A 101 -14.26 30.54 -20.66
CA LYS A 101 -13.79 31.92 -20.87
C LYS A 101 -12.58 32.03 -21.80
N ILE A 102 -12.00 30.93 -22.19
CA ILE A 102 -10.80 30.88 -23.04
C ILE A 102 -11.24 30.94 -24.48
N PRO A 103 -10.77 31.92 -25.29
CA PRO A 103 -11.05 31.97 -26.74
C PRO A 103 -10.43 30.75 -27.44
N SER A 104 -11.13 30.28 -28.50
CA SER A 104 -10.64 29.14 -29.30
C SER A 104 -9.24 29.42 -29.85
N GLY A 105 -8.36 28.44 -29.72
CA GLY A 105 -6.95 28.52 -30.13
C GLY A 105 -5.98 28.99 -29.05
N PHE A 106 -6.46 29.52 -27.91
CA PHE A 106 -5.61 29.94 -26.79
C PHE A 106 -5.52 28.91 -25.68
N GLU A 107 -6.21 27.78 -25.77
CA GLU A 107 -6.29 26.77 -24.72
C GLU A 107 -4.89 26.23 -24.35
N MET A 108 -4.04 25.94 -25.34
CA MET A 108 -2.70 25.42 -25.09
C MET A 108 -1.82 26.47 -24.39
N LEU A 109 -1.90 27.73 -24.82
CA LEU A 109 -1.15 28.84 -24.21
C LEU A 109 -1.57 29.00 -22.74
N VAL A 110 -2.87 29.15 -22.47
CA VAL A 110 -3.39 29.31 -21.10
C VAL A 110 -3.04 28.11 -20.24
N ASN A 111 -3.18 26.90 -20.77
CA ASN A 111 -2.87 25.67 -20.05
C ASN A 111 -1.39 25.61 -19.61
N ASN A 112 -0.45 25.91 -20.48
CA ASN A 112 0.97 25.84 -20.18
C ASN A 112 1.43 27.00 -19.29
N PHE A 113 1.04 28.23 -19.63
CA PHE A 113 1.45 29.40 -18.85
C PHE A 113 0.85 29.42 -17.45
N SER A 114 -0.40 28.97 -17.27
CA SER A 114 -1.00 28.90 -15.93
C SER A 114 -0.27 27.94 -15.02
N ILE A 115 0.15 26.75 -15.51
CA ILE A 115 0.98 25.81 -14.75
C ILE A 115 2.32 26.45 -14.40
N GLY A 116 2.97 27.10 -15.36
CA GLY A 116 4.27 27.75 -15.14
C GLY A 116 4.21 28.87 -14.12
N ILE A 117 3.27 29.80 -14.28
CA ILE A 117 3.15 30.99 -13.41
C ILE A 117 2.66 30.58 -12.01
N LEU A 118 1.56 29.84 -11.92
CA LEU A 118 1.02 29.40 -10.63
C LEU A 118 2.00 28.42 -9.95
N GLY A 119 2.65 27.55 -10.72
CA GLY A 119 3.68 26.63 -10.22
C GLY A 119 4.86 27.39 -9.61
N LEU A 120 5.37 28.44 -10.27
CA LEU A 120 6.42 29.29 -9.74
C LEU A 120 5.99 29.98 -8.43
N LEU A 121 4.79 30.57 -8.39
CA LEU A 121 4.28 31.20 -7.17
C LEU A 121 4.17 30.19 -6.02
N LEU A 122 3.67 28.99 -6.30
CA LEU A 122 3.56 27.93 -5.31
C LEU A 122 4.93 27.38 -4.90
N ALA A 123 5.91 27.32 -5.81
CA ALA A 123 7.29 26.96 -5.44
C ALA A 123 7.90 27.99 -4.48
N ILE A 124 7.66 29.28 -4.68
CA ILE A 124 8.09 30.36 -3.76
C ILE A 124 7.40 30.18 -2.39
N VAL A 125 6.10 29.90 -2.37
CA VAL A 125 5.38 29.58 -1.12
C VAL A 125 5.94 28.30 -0.49
N GLY A 126 6.24 27.29 -1.30
CA GLY A 126 6.90 26.05 -0.86
C GLY A 126 8.22 26.34 -0.14
N PHE A 127 9.05 27.20 -0.73
CA PHE A 127 10.38 27.54 -0.21
C PHE A 127 10.33 28.33 1.11
N TYR A 128 9.52 29.39 1.18
CA TYR A 128 9.52 30.29 2.35
C TYR A 128 8.54 29.87 3.45
N VAL A 129 7.52 29.06 3.14
CA VAL A 129 6.44 28.76 4.10
C VAL A 129 6.43 27.26 4.43
N ILE A 130 6.18 26.38 3.41
CA ILE A 130 5.96 24.96 3.68
C ILE A 130 7.25 24.25 4.07
N GLY A 131 8.36 24.52 3.38
CA GLY A 131 9.66 23.93 3.70
C GLY A 131 10.07 24.18 5.15
N PRO A 132 10.21 25.45 5.57
CA PRO A 132 10.55 25.79 6.96
C PRO A 132 9.54 25.28 8.00
N PHE A 133 8.22 25.35 7.71
CA PHE A 133 7.19 24.83 8.60
C PHE A 133 7.35 23.32 8.80
N MET A 134 7.49 22.55 7.71
CA MET A 134 7.67 21.10 7.79
C MET A 134 9.03 20.72 8.37
N GLY A 135 10.06 21.52 8.13
CA GLY A 135 11.36 21.38 8.80
C GLY A 135 11.22 21.51 10.31
N GLY A 136 10.44 22.46 10.80
CA GLY A 136 10.12 22.62 12.22
C GLY A 136 9.34 21.42 12.78
N VAL A 137 8.37 20.91 12.04
CA VAL A 137 7.62 19.68 12.42
C VAL A 137 8.58 18.48 12.52
N LEU A 138 9.46 18.30 11.54
CA LEU A 138 10.45 17.20 11.55
C LEU A 138 11.45 17.36 12.68
N ALA A 139 11.91 18.59 12.98
CA ALA A 139 12.79 18.84 14.11
C ALA A 139 12.12 18.49 15.46
N LEU A 140 10.82 18.81 15.61
CA LEU A 140 10.03 18.42 16.79
C LEU A 140 9.89 16.89 16.88
N LEU A 141 9.57 16.23 15.79
CA LEU A 141 9.45 14.76 15.75
C LEU A 141 10.80 14.09 16.06
N ASN A 142 11.89 14.55 15.47
CA ASN A 142 13.23 14.05 15.74
C ASN A 142 13.64 14.27 17.20
N GLY A 143 13.29 15.41 17.79
CA GLY A 143 13.48 15.68 19.21
C GLY A 143 12.70 14.72 20.10
N GLY A 144 11.43 14.47 19.78
CA GLY A 144 10.58 13.49 20.47
C GLY A 144 11.15 12.07 20.38
N VAL A 145 11.60 11.68 19.19
CA VAL A 145 12.27 10.39 18.96
C VAL A 145 13.57 10.28 19.77
N ALA A 146 14.39 11.32 19.80
CA ALA A 146 15.61 11.32 20.59
C ALA A 146 15.32 11.07 22.08
N VAL A 147 14.24 11.69 22.61
CA VAL A 147 13.77 11.42 23.97
C VAL A 147 13.39 9.94 24.16
N LEU A 148 12.64 9.35 23.22
CA LEU A 148 12.23 7.95 23.29
C LEU A 148 13.43 7.00 23.23
N VAL A 149 14.40 7.28 22.37
CA VAL A 149 15.62 6.47 22.22
C VAL A 149 16.52 6.61 23.44
N ASN A 150 16.79 7.83 23.90
CA ASN A 150 17.70 8.09 25.03
C ASN A 150 17.16 7.53 26.36
N ASN A 151 15.84 7.44 26.49
CA ASN A 151 15.21 6.85 27.67
C ASN A 151 14.86 5.36 27.49
N ASN A 152 15.28 4.72 26.39
CA ASN A 152 15.00 3.32 26.08
C ASN A 152 13.50 2.95 26.03
N ILE A 153 12.61 3.93 25.79
CA ILE A 153 11.16 3.73 25.73
C ILE A 153 10.62 3.56 24.29
N LEU A 154 11.50 3.63 23.29
CA LEU A 154 11.13 3.38 21.89
C LEU A 154 10.36 2.07 21.66
N PRO A 155 10.67 0.95 22.37
CA PRO A 155 9.88 -0.28 22.25
C PRO A 155 8.40 -0.12 22.58
N LEU A 156 8.03 0.82 23.45
CA LEU A 156 6.64 1.08 23.83
C LEU A 156 5.79 1.67 22.68
N VAL A 157 6.41 2.19 21.62
CA VAL A 157 5.70 2.65 20.41
C VAL A 157 4.89 1.50 19.80
N SER A 158 5.34 0.25 19.94
CA SER A 158 4.62 -0.93 19.45
C SER A 158 3.24 -1.12 20.11
N VAL A 159 3.03 -0.60 21.32
CA VAL A 159 1.73 -0.63 22.01
C VAL A 159 0.67 0.14 21.25
N PHE A 160 1.06 1.19 20.53
CA PHE A 160 0.17 1.99 19.69
C PHE A 160 0.13 1.49 18.24
N VAL A 161 1.27 1.05 17.73
CA VAL A 161 1.42 0.65 16.32
C VAL A 161 0.67 -0.66 16.03
N GLU A 162 0.75 -1.66 16.90
CA GLU A 162 0.12 -2.95 16.66
C GLU A 162 -1.42 -2.89 16.60
N PRO A 163 -2.12 -2.21 17.53
CA PRO A 163 -3.56 -1.99 17.37
C PRO A 163 -3.89 -1.17 16.13
N ALA A 164 -3.11 -0.14 15.82
CA ALA A 164 -3.33 0.70 14.66
C ALA A 164 -3.17 -0.05 13.34
N LYS A 165 -2.26 -1.03 13.27
CA LYS A 165 -2.13 -1.93 12.10
C LYS A 165 -3.43 -2.69 11.84
N VAL A 166 -3.99 -3.32 12.87
CA VAL A 166 -5.25 -4.09 12.76
C VAL A 166 -6.44 -3.21 12.40
N LEU A 167 -6.42 -1.93 12.79
CA LEU A 167 -7.41 -0.92 12.42
C LEU A 167 -7.16 -0.26 11.04
N PHE A 168 -6.26 -0.80 10.21
CA PHE A 168 -5.91 -0.30 8.88
C PHE A 168 -5.28 1.10 8.83
N LEU A 169 -4.72 1.56 9.95
CA LEU A 169 -3.93 2.78 10.03
C LEU A 169 -2.44 2.55 9.72
N ASN A 170 -2.04 1.29 9.47
CA ASN A 170 -0.66 0.89 9.18
C ASN A 170 -0.04 1.72 8.04
N ASN A 171 -0.75 1.89 6.92
CA ASN A 171 -0.25 2.69 5.80
C ASN A 171 -0.07 4.18 6.17
N ALA A 172 -0.99 4.74 6.95
CA ALA A 172 -0.88 6.14 7.40
C ALA A 172 0.32 6.33 8.34
N ILE A 173 0.53 5.41 9.27
CA ILE A 173 1.63 5.45 10.23
C ILE A 173 2.97 5.17 9.53
N ASN A 174 3.03 4.11 8.73
CA ASN A 174 4.26 3.71 8.05
C ASN A 174 4.71 4.78 7.04
N HIS A 175 3.82 5.18 6.13
CA HIS A 175 4.19 6.15 5.09
C HIS A 175 4.13 7.60 5.55
N GLY A 176 3.29 7.92 6.54
CA GLY A 176 3.16 9.27 7.09
C GLY A 176 4.21 9.61 8.15
N ILE A 177 4.70 8.62 8.89
CA ILE A 177 5.60 8.86 10.02
C ILE A 177 6.92 8.08 9.86
N PHE A 178 6.87 6.74 9.83
CA PHE A 178 8.10 5.95 9.90
C PHE A 178 8.95 6.00 8.64
N THR A 179 8.34 6.07 7.46
CA THR A 179 9.12 6.19 6.21
C THR A 179 9.87 7.52 6.14
N PRO A 180 9.27 8.70 6.40
CA PRO A 180 9.99 9.97 6.46
C PRO A 180 11.10 9.99 7.51
N LEU A 181 10.80 9.61 8.76
CA LEU A 181 11.79 9.57 9.85
C LEU A 181 12.90 8.55 9.57
N GLY A 182 12.54 7.42 8.97
CA GLY A 182 13.49 6.39 8.57
C GLY A 182 14.44 6.87 7.49
N ALA A 183 13.95 7.61 6.51
CA ALA A 183 14.74 8.18 5.44
C ALA A 183 15.74 9.23 5.96
N GLU A 184 15.31 10.09 6.88
CA GLU A 184 16.16 11.07 7.55
C GLU A 184 17.29 10.36 8.33
N GLN A 185 16.96 9.32 9.08
CA GLN A 185 17.95 8.55 9.83
C GLN A 185 18.91 7.79 8.93
N VAL A 186 18.45 7.26 7.78
CA VAL A 186 19.34 6.61 6.80
C VAL A 186 20.28 7.62 6.17
N ALA A 187 19.81 8.82 5.84
CA ALA A 187 20.66 9.87 5.27
C ALA A 187 21.83 10.24 6.21
N SER A 188 21.63 10.16 7.54
CA SER A 188 22.63 10.50 8.54
C SER A 188 23.46 9.30 9.03
N ALA A 189 22.84 8.11 9.16
CA ALA A 189 23.43 6.95 9.84
C ALA A 189 23.54 5.68 8.95
N GLY A 190 23.10 5.72 7.69
CA GLY A 190 23.12 4.61 6.74
C GLY A 190 22.12 3.50 7.03
N LYS A 191 21.36 3.59 8.12
CA LYS A 191 20.33 2.64 8.52
C LYS A 191 19.32 3.26 9.47
N SER A 192 18.09 2.69 9.54
CA SER A 192 17.05 3.19 10.43
C SER A 192 16.30 2.08 11.15
N ILE A 193 16.10 2.27 12.46
CA ILE A 193 15.26 1.40 13.29
C ILE A 193 13.76 1.62 12.99
N PHE A 194 13.36 2.78 12.46
CA PHE A 194 11.97 3.08 12.13
C PHE A 194 11.41 2.16 11.07
N TYR A 195 12.24 1.69 10.15
CA TYR A 195 11.85 0.68 9.17
C TYR A 195 11.60 -0.71 9.77
N MET A 196 11.95 -0.93 11.04
CA MET A 196 11.76 -2.21 11.74
C MET A 196 10.51 -2.22 12.63
N ILE A 197 9.85 -1.08 12.89
CA ILE A 197 8.75 -0.98 13.85
C ILE A 197 7.49 -1.65 13.30
N GLU A 198 7.05 -1.23 12.13
CA GLU A 198 5.77 -1.69 11.53
C GLU A 198 5.96 -2.92 10.65
N THR A 199 7.09 -3.01 9.96
CA THR A 199 7.32 -3.97 8.88
C THR A 199 7.85 -5.32 9.34
N ASN A 200 8.18 -5.51 10.63
CA ASN A 200 8.64 -6.79 11.16
C ASN A 200 7.52 -7.85 11.06
N PRO A 201 7.72 -8.92 10.28
CA PRO A 201 6.67 -9.93 10.07
C PRO A 201 6.53 -10.91 11.25
N GLY A 202 7.41 -10.83 12.26
CA GLY A 202 7.46 -11.84 13.32
C GLY A 202 6.19 -11.91 14.15
N ALA A 203 5.64 -10.77 14.59
CA ALA A 203 4.48 -10.75 15.48
C ALA A 203 3.25 -11.44 14.88
N GLY A 204 2.91 -11.15 13.62
CA GLY A 204 1.82 -11.83 12.89
C GLY A 204 2.11 -13.31 12.65
N THR A 205 3.39 -13.63 12.37
CA THR A 205 3.85 -15.04 12.23
C THR A 205 3.56 -15.84 13.50
N GLY A 206 3.86 -15.30 14.67
CA GLY A 206 3.60 -15.99 15.95
C GLY A 206 2.12 -16.28 16.17
N VAL A 207 1.23 -15.34 15.86
CA VAL A 207 -0.23 -15.53 15.95
C VAL A 207 -0.70 -16.61 14.98
N LEU A 208 -0.27 -16.56 13.70
CA LEU A 208 -0.69 -17.54 12.70
C LEU A 208 -0.21 -18.96 13.00
N VAL A 209 1.03 -19.11 13.50
CA VAL A 209 1.54 -20.43 13.95
C VAL A 209 0.74 -20.95 15.15
N ALA A 210 0.35 -20.07 16.08
CA ALA A 210 -0.47 -20.46 17.22
C ALA A 210 -1.88 -20.94 16.77
N TYR A 211 -2.51 -20.30 15.81
CA TYR A 211 -3.76 -20.79 15.23
C TYR A 211 -3.59 -22.10 14.49
N TRP A 212 -2.54 -22.23 13.68
CA TRP A 212 -2.26 -23.49 12.98
C TRP A 212 -2.15 -24.68 13.94
N LEU A 213 -1.48 -24.50 15.05
CA LEU A 213 -1.27 -25.60 16.01
C LEU A 213 -2.46 -25.84 16.95
N PHE A 214 -3.12 -24.79 17.41
CA PHE A 214 -4.06 -24.85 18.55
C PHE A 214 -5.48 -24.40 18.25
N ALA A 215 -5.81 -23.95 17.05
CA ALA A 215 -7.20 -23.64 16.71
C ALA A 215 -8.08 -24.87 16.84
N LYS A 216 -9.25 -24.71 17.46
CA LYS A 216 -10.27 -25.76 17.62
C LYS A 216 -11.15 -25.91 16.38
N ASP A 217 -11.40 -24.78 15.71
CA ASP A 217 -12.15 -24.75 14.46
C ASP A 217 -11.25 -25.19 13.29
N LYS A 218 -11.78 -26.15 12.50
CA LYS A 218 -11.06 -26.75 11.38
C LYS A 218 -10.77 -25.73 10.26
N VAL A 219 -11.71 -24.86 9.95
CA VAL A 219 -11.57 -23.87 8.87
C VAL A 219 -10.42 -22.92 9.19
N THR A 220 -10.40 -22.38 10.40
CA THR A 220 -9.32 -21.49 10.86
C THR A 220 -7.98 -22.20 10.91
N LYS A 221 -7.95 -23.44 11.40
CA LYS A 221 -6.73 -24.24 11.49
C LYS A 221 -6.13 -24.53 10.11
N ASP A 222 -6.95 -24.93 9.15
CA ASP A 222 -6.53 -25.31 7.80
C ASP A 222 -6.13 -24.09 6.94
N SER A 223 -6.70 -22.91 7.22
CA SER A 223 -6.38 -21.66 6.51
C SER A 223 -5.09 -20.99 7.02
N ALA A 224 -4.72 -21.19 8.28
CA ALA A 224 -3.59 -20.49 8.91
C ALA A 224 -2.22 -20.74 8.23
N PRO A 225 -1.85 -21.96 7.73
CA PRO A 225 -0.61 -22.17 6.99
C PRO A 225 -0.53 -21.35 5.70
N GLY A 226 -1.63 -21.26 4.94
CA GLY A 226 -1.70 -20.44 3.74
C GLY A 226 -1.53 -18.95 4.06
N ALA A 227 -2.20 -18.48 5.11
CA ALA A 227 -2.05 -17.10 5.59
C ALA A 227 -0.61 -16.83 6.07
N LEU A 228 0.05 -17.78 6.73
CA LEU A 228 1.44 -17.68 7.17
C LEU A 228 2.41 -17.48 5.99
N ILE A 229 2.24 -18.25 4.92
CA ILE A 229 3.07 -18.11 3.71
C ILE A 229 2.88 -16.73 3.08
N VAL A 230 1.63 -16.31 2.92
CA VAL A 230 1.30 -15.00 2.33
C VAL A 230 1.80 -13.85 3.20
N HIS A 231 1.75 -14.00 4.53
CA HIS A 231 2.25 -13.00 5.47
C HIS A 231 3.78 -12.94 5.47
N LEU A 232 4.44 -14.07 5.77
CA LEU A 232 5.88 -14.12 6.02
C LEU A 232 6.71 -13.96 4.74
N LEU A 233 6.33 -14.64 3.66
CA LEU A 233 7.04 -14.62 2.39
C LEU A 233 6.47 -13.58 1.41
N GLY A 234 5.14 -13.42 1.37
CA GLY A 234 4.49 -12.43 0.52
C GLY A 234 4.52 -11.01 1.07
N GLY A 235 4.69 -10.84 2.38
CA GLY A 235 4.76 -9.54 3.04
C GLY A 235 3.42 -8.80 3.15
N ILE A 236 2.31 -9.54 3.06
CA ILE A 236 0.96 -8.98 3.19
C ILE A 236 0.52 -9.11 4.65
N HIS A 237 0.75 -8.08 5.44
CA HIS A 237 0.45 -8.10 6.87
C HIS A 237 -1.07 -8.15 7.14
N GLU A 238 -1.87 -7.56 6.29
CA GLU A 238 -3.33 -7.54 6.46
C GLU A 238 -3.97 -8.95 6.53
N ILE A 239 -3.26 -10.00 6.06
CA ILE A 239 -3.78 -11.37 6.06
C ILE A 239 -3.97 -11.95 7.46
N TYR A 240 -3.20 -11.48 8.48
CA TYR A 240 -3.37 -11.96 9.85
C TYR A 240 -4.37 -11.14 10.68
N PHE A 241 -4.81 -9.96 10.19
CA PHE A 241 -5.72 -9.10 10.94
C PHE A 241 -7.06 -9.78 11.30
N PRO A 242 -7.73 -10.53 10.40
CA PRO A 242 -8.94 -11.27 10.76
C PRO A 242 -8.72 -12.23 11.94
N TYR A 243 -7.56 -12.88 11.98
CA TYR A 243 -7.22 -13.80 13.06
C TYR A 243 -7.09 -13.10 14.42
N VAL A 244 -6.58 -11.87 14.44
CA VAL A 244 -6.54 -11.05 15.66
C VAL A 244 -7.94 -10.54 16.00
N LEU A 245 -8.74 -10.14 15.02
CA LEU A 245 -10.12 -9.65 15.24
C LEU A 245 -11.06 -10.73 15.77
N MET A 246 -10.86 -12.01 15.42
CA MET A 246 -11.59 -13.13 16.01
C MET A 246 -11.45 -13.19 17.54
N ASN A 247 -10.31 -12.78 18.06
CA ASN A 247 -10.02 -12.69 19.48
C ASN A 247 -9.14 -11.48 19.78
N PRO A 248 -9.72 -10.32 20.12
CA PRO A 248 -8.99 -9.07 20.36
C PRO A 248 -7.90 -9.16 21.45
N LEU A 249 -7.95 -10.16 22.33
CA LEU A 249 -6.86 -10.39 23.31
C LEU A 249 -5.53 -10.77 22.63
N LEU A 250 -5.56 -11.21 21.37
CA LEU A 250 -4.36 -11.47 20.56
C LEU A 250 -3.58 -10.21 20.19
N LEU A 251 -4.17 -9.03 20.36
CA LEU A 251 -3.41 -7.78 20.33
C LEU A 251 -2.30 -7.77 21.38
N LEU A 252 -2.50 -8.40 22.54
CA LEU A 252 -1.44 -8.52 23.54
C LEU A 252 -0.27 -9.37 23.02
N ALA A 253 -0.57 -10.37 22.19
CA ALA A 253 0.46 -11.21 21.58
C ALA A 253 1.28 -10.44 20.53
N THR A 254 0.62 -9.69 19.63
CA THR A 254 1.32 -8.89 18.63
C THR A 254 2.11 -7.75 19.27
N ILE A 255 1.53 -7.06 20.26
CA ILE A 255 2.23 -6.03 21.04
C ILE A 255 3.45 -6.61 21.73
N GLY A 256 3.29 -7.72 22.46
CA GLY A 256 4.38 -8.37 23.20
C GLY A 256 5.52 -8.81 22.29
N GLY A 257 5.20 -9.42 21.13
CA GLY A 257 6.19 -9.82 20.13
C GLY A 257 6.95 -8.62 19.55
N SER A 258 6.23 -7.57 19.16
CA SER A 258 6.82 -6.35 18.60
C SER A 258 7.66 -5.59 19.64
N VAL A 259 7.21 -5.46 20.88
CA VAL A 259 7.97 -4.84 21.97
C VAL A 259 9.27 -5.62 22.21
N ALA A 260 9.22 -6.96 22.29
CA ALA A 260 10.41 -7.79 22.51
C ALA A 260 11.43 -7.62 21.37
N ALA A 261 10.96 -7.63 20.11
CA ALA A 261 11.83 -7.36 18.97
C ALA A 261 12.43 -5.95 19.03
N MET A 262 11.66 -4.94 19.40
CA MET A 262 12.15 -3.56 19.49
C MET A 262 13.14 -3.35 20.63
N ILE A 263 12.98 -4.04 21.77
CA ILE A 263 13.99 -4.07 22.84
C ILE A 263 15.30 -4.64 22.28
N PHE A 264 15.22 -5.78 21.59
CA PHE A 264 16.38 -6.41 20.95
C PHE A 264 17.02 -5.49 19.91
N ASN A 265 16.22 -4.91 18.99
CA ASN A 265 16.71 -4.02 17.95
C ASN A 265 17.41 -2.76 18.52
N THR A 266 16.87 -2.21 19.60
CA THR A 266 17.45 -1.04 20.28
C THR A 266 18.77 -1.41 20.96
N ALA A 267 18.80 -2.53 21.70
CA ALA A 267 19.99 -3.01 22.43
C ALA A 267 21.17 -3.29 21.49
N PHE A 268 20.90 -3.88 20.32
CA PHE A 268 21.93 -4.18 19.32
C PHE A 268 22.08 -3.09 18.25
N LYS A 269 21.42 -1.94 18.40
CA LYS A 269 21.46 -0.82 17.47
C LYS A 269 21.20 -1.26 16.02
N LEU A 270 20.21 -2.11 15.82
CA LEU A 270 19.83 -2.61 14.51
C LEU A 270 19.05 -1.55 13.73
N GLY A 271 19.03 -1.69 12.41
CA GLY A 271 18.30 -0.83 11.50
C GLY A 271 18.37 -1.39 10.08
N LEU A 272 17.46 -0.97 9.23
CA LEU A 272 17.43 -1.31 7.81
C LEU A 272 17.89 -0.13 6.95
N ALA A 273 18.51 -0.41 5.81
CA ALA A 273 19.00 0.59 4.88
C ALA A 273 17.88 1.25 4.04
N GLY A 274 16.70 0.65 4.03
CA GLY A 274 15.52 1.17 3.34
C GLY A 274 14.24 0.49 3.85
N PRO A 275 13.04 1.02 3.47
CA PRO A 275 11.77 0.42 3.86
C PRO A 275 11.58 -0.92 3.12
N PRO A 276 11.39 -2.03 3.85
CA PRO A 276 11.08 -3.31 3.22
C PRO A 276 9.65 -3.27 2.66
N ALA A 277 9.54 -3.28 1.35
CA ALA A 277 8.27 -3.30 0.65
C ALA A 277 8.29 -4.39 -0.45
N PRO A 278 7.41 -5.41 -0.38
CA PRO A 278 6.46 -5.66 0.71
C PRO A 278 7.15 -6.05 2.02
N GLY A 279 6.43 -6.00 3.16
CA GLY A 279 6.94 -6.33 4.50
C GLY A 279 7.23 -7.83 4.71
N SER A 280 7.83 -8.49 3.72
CA SER A 280 8.21 -9.90 3.79
C SER A 280 9.54 -10.10 4.49
N VAL A 281 9.76 -11.29 5.04
CA VAL A 281 11.07 -11.64 5.61
C VAL A 281 12.19 -11.50 4.59
N ILE A 282 11.93 -11.79 3.32
CA ILE A 282 12.91 -11.67 2.22
C ILE A 282 13.32 -10.22 2.02
N ALA A 283 12.34 -9.32 1.87
CA ALA A 283 12.61 -7.90 1.73
C ALA A 283 13.26 -7.31 2.98
N TYR A 284 12.81 -7.75 4.16
CA TYR A 284 13.34 -7.34 5.46
C TYR A 284 14.83 -7.69 5.61
N LEU A 285 15.23 -8.91 5.24
CA LEU A 285 16.63 -9.34 5.24
C LEU A 285 17.45 -8.69 4.12
N GLY A 286 16.84 -8.45 2.95
CA GLY A 286 17.47 -7.77 1.83
C GLY A 286 17.85 -6.33 2.14
N MET A 287 17.09 -5.65 3.01
CA MET A 287 17.38 -4.29 3.47
C MET A 287 18.31 -4.23 4.69
N ALA A 288 18.76 -5.38 5.23
CA ALA A 288 19.69 -5.42 6.33
C ALA A 288 21.11 -5.02 5.88
N PRO A 289 21.79 -4.11 6.59
CA PRO A 289 23.18 -3.79 6.31
C PRO A 289 24.08 -5.03 6.42
N LYS A 290 25.16 -5.06 5.66
CA LYS A 290 26.14 -6.16 5.67
C LYS A 290 26.59 -6.48 7.09
N GLY A 291 26.58 -7.77 7.44
CA GLY A 291 26.97 -8.27 8.76
C GLY A 291 25.86 -8.21 9.84
N SER A 292 24.72 -7.53 9.55
CA SER A 292 23.60 -7.48 10.52
C SER A 292 22.45 -8.43 10.18
N THR A 293 22.48 -9.12 9.05
CA THR A 293 21.40 -9.97 8.52
C THR A 293 20.98 -11.05 9.54
N PHE A 294 21.95 -11.70 10.19
CA PHE A 294 21.64 -12.71 11.21
C PHE A 294 20.89 -12.11 12.41
N MET A 295 21.32 -10.94 12.90
CA MET A 295 20.66 -10.26 14.01
C MET A 295 19.29 -9.72 13.62
N VAL A 296 19.14 -9.26 12.39
CA VAL A 296 17.83 -8.85 11.84
C VAL A 296 16.88 -10.04 11.72
N LEU A 297 17.35 -11.20 11.26
CA LEU A 297 16.58 -12.44 11.28
C LEU A 297 16.19 -12.85 12.70
N LEU A 298 17.14 -12.79 13.64
CA LEU A 298 16.88 -13.12 15.04
C LEU A 298 15.81 -12.20 15.65
N SER A 299 15.77 -10.93 15.28
CA SER A 299 14.70 -10.01 15.67
C SER A 299 13.32 -10.50 15.21
N VAL A 300 13.20 -11.02 13.98
CA VAL A 300 11.95 -11.61 13.47
C VAL A 300 11.57 -12.86 14.27
N VAL A 301 12.55 -13.72 14.54
CA VAL A 301 12.35 -14.95 15.34
C VAL A 301 11.90 -14.62 16.77
N ILE A 302 12.52 -13.63 17.42
CA ILE A 302 12.15 -13.17 18.77
C ILE A 302 10.69 -12.65 18.76
N ALA A 303 10.33 -11.80 17.79
CA ALA A 303 8.97 -11.32 17.66
C ALA A 303 7.97 -12.47 17.50
N ALA A 304 8.29 -13.45 16.65
CA ALA A 304 7.42 -14.61 16.40
C ALA A 304 7.31 -15.51 17.63
N ALA A 305 8.42 -15.80 18.29
CA ALA A 305 8.43 -16.67 19.47
C ALA A 305 7.65 -16.06 20.65
N VAL A 306 7.87 -14.79 20.97
CA VAL A 306 7.16 -14.10 22.05
C VAL A 306 5.67 -13.98 21.73
N SER A 307 5.33 -13.57 20.50
CA SER A 307 3.95 -13.50 20.05
C SER A 307 3.26 -14.87 20.13
N PHE A 308 3.93 -15.94 19.69
CA PHE A 308 3.42 -17.30 19.79
C PHE A 308 3.17 -17.75 21.23
N VAL A 309 4.14 -17.54 22.13
CA VAL A 309 4.02 -17.92 23.56
C VAL A 309 2.83 -17.22 24.22
N ILE A 310 2.55 -15.97 23.87
CA ILE A 310 1.38 -15.24 24.38
C ILE A 310 0.10 -15.69 23.68
N ALA A 311 0.11 -15.89 22.37
CA ALA A 311 -1.07 -16.28 21.59
C ALA A 311 -1.56 -17.68 21.90
N ALA A 312 -0.66 -18.65 22.10
CA ALA A 312 -1.01 -20.05 22.28
C ALA A 312 -1.96 -20.30 23.47
N PRO A 313 -1.74 -19.80 24.68
CA PRO A 313 -2.70 -19.96 25.77
C PRO A 313 -4.01 -19.22 25.51
N ILE A 314 -3.97 -18.03 24.91
CA ILE A 314 -5.16 -17.27 24.57
C ILE A 314 -6.06 -18.08 23.63
N ILE A 315 -5.52 -18.68 22.57
CA ILE A 315 -6.27 -19.49 21.60
C ILE A 315 -6.78 -20.79 22.24
N LYS A 316 -5.96 -21.47 23.04
CA LYS A 316 -6.37 -22.71 23.73
C LYS A 316 -7.55 -22.50 24.69
N LEU A 317 -7.50 -21.41 25.45
CA LEU A 317 -8.52 -21.07 26.46
C LEU A 317 -9.76 -20.40 25.85
N SER A 318 -9.62 -19.79 24.68
CA SER A 318 -10.70 -19.08 24.02
C SER A 318 -11.79 -20.04 23.55
N ASN A 319 -13.04 -19.71 23.88
CA ASN A 319 -14.23 -20.20 23.20
C ASN A 319 -14.71 -19.12 22.22
N ALA A 320 -13.86 -18.77 21.25
CA ALA A 320 -14.18 -17.73 20.27
C ALA A 320 -15.52 -18.05 19.59
N LYS A 321 -16.51 -17.17 19.81
CA LYS A 321 -17.84 -17.26 19.19
C LYS A 321 -17.86 -16.66 17.78
N GLN A 322 -16.83 -15.91 17.41
CA GLN A 322 -16.74 -15.21 16.15
C GLN A 322 -16.02 -16.09 15.11
N SER A 323 -16.65 -16.28 13.96
CA SER A 323 -16.05 -17.07 12.87
C SER A 323 -14.98 -16.27 12.12
N LEU A 324 -14.09 -16.96 11.41
CA LEU A 324 -13.11 -16.32 10.53
C LEU A 324 -13.81 -15.53 9.40
N GLU A 325 -14.97 -15.99 8.95
CA GLU A 325 -15.78 -15.31 7.92
C GLU A 325 -16.33 -13.99 8.42
N ASP A 326 -16.89 -13.95 9.64
CA ASP A 326 -17.40 -12.71 10.27
C ASP A 326 -16.27 -11.70 10.46
N SER A 327 -15.11 -12.16 10.95
CA SER A 327 -13.95 -11.31 11.17
C SER A 327 -13.34 -10.79 9.85
N THR A 328 -13.39 -11.60 8.79
CA THR A 328 -12.97 -11.18 7.45
C THR A 328 -13.91 -10.13 6.86
N SER A 329 -15.19 -10.24 7.13
CA SER A 329 -16.20 -9.27 6.73
C SER A 329 -16.02 -7.93 7.46
N GLN A 330 -15.83 -7.96 8.77
CA GLN A 330 -15.48 -6.77 9.58
C GLN A 330 -14.20 -6.10 9.10
N MET A 331 -13.18 -6.90 8.76
CA MET A 331 -11.93 -6.40 8.20
C MET A 331 -12.18 -5.63 6.89
N LYS A 332 -13.00 -6.18 5.98
CA LYS A 332 -13.33 -5.51 4.70
C LYS A 332 -14.09 -4.20 4.93
N GLU A 333 -15.01 -4.15 5.88
CA GLU A 333 -15.74 -2.93 6.24
C GLU A 333 -14.83 -1.86 6.83
N MET A 334 -13.95 -2.20 7.77
CA MET A 334 -12.99 -1.28 8.34
C MET A 334 -12.01 -0.75 7.28
N LYS A 335 -11.57 -1.61 6.35
CA LYS A 335 -10.71 -1.21 5.22
C LYS A 335 -11.43 -0.25 4.26
N ALA A 336 -12.72 -0.45 4.01
CA ALA A 336 -13.55 0.46 3.21
C ALA A 336 -13.70 1.82 3.91
N GLN A 337 -13.98 1.83 5.20
CA GLN A 337 -14.08 3.06 6.01
C GLN A 337 -12.76 3.83 6.05
N SER A 338 -11.62 3.15 6.22
CA SER A 338 -10.30 3.80 6.23
C SER A 338 -9.93 4.45 4.89
N LYS A 339 -10.54 3.97 3.79
CA LYS A 339 -10.38 4.55 2.44
C LYS A 339 -11.39 5.65 2.11
N GLY A 340 -12.25 6.06 3.05
CA GLY A 340 -13.27 7.10 2.86
C GLY A 340 -14.43 6.69 1.95
N VAL A 341 -14.65 5.40 1.72
CA VAL A 341 -15.80 4.88 0.96
C VAL A 341 -16.91 4.58 1.96
N ALA A 342 -18.01 5.35 1.90
CA ALA A 342 -19.16 5.14 2.75
C ALA A 342 -19.83 3.79 2.43
N ALA A 343 -20.16 3.02 3.47
CA ALA A 343 -20.76 1.69 3.39
C ALA A 343 -22.18 1.65 2.76
N SER A 344 -22.75 2.78 2.36
CA SER A 344 -24.12 2.91 1.86
C SER A 344 -24.30 2.72 0.35
N GLU A 345 -23.22 2.55 -0.45
CA GLU A 345 -23.35 2.38 -1.90
C GLU A 345 -23.30 0.92 -2.39
N VAL A 346 -23.19 -0.06 -1.48
CA VAL A 346 -23.00 -1.48 -1.87
C VAL A 346 -24.33 -2.22 -2.10
N LYS A 347 -25.48 -1.63 -1.87
CA LYS A 347 -26.79 -2.34 -1.91
C LYS A 347 -27.69 -2.12 -3.13
N THR A 348 -27.29 -1.41 -4.17
CA THR A 348 -28.23 -1.09 -5.27
C THR A 348 -27.59 -1.20 -6.66
N VAL A 349 -26.97 -2.31 -7.02
CA VAL A 349 -26.62 -2.62 -8.43
C VAL A 349 -26.84 -4.12 -8.74
N ALA A 350 -27.91 -4.69 -8.23
CA ALA A 350 -28.47 -5.91 -8.80
C ALA A 350 -29.69 -5.47 -9.61
N ASP A 351 -29.59 -5.47 -10.92
CA ASP A 351 -30.60 -5.29 -11.94
C ASP A 351 -30.38 -4.08 -12.86
N THR A 352 -29.49 -4.26 -13.83
CA THR A 352 -29.72 -3.69 -15.15
C THR A 352 -29.11 -4.67 -16.18
N LEU A 353 -29.92 -5.60 -16.62
CA LEU A 353 -29.62 -6.52 -17.71
C LEU A 353 -29.57 -5.73 -19.03
N VAL A 354 -28.37 -5.50 -19.55
CA VAL A 354 -28.19 -5.25 -20.98
C VAL A 354 -28.07 -6.64 -21.62
N ASN A 355 -29.13 -7.07 -22.28
CA ASN A 355 -29.18 -8.33 -23.02
C ASN A 355 -28.30 -8.23 -24.28
N THR A 356 -27.05 -8.70 -24.19
CA THR A 356 -26.25 -8.99 -25.41
C THR A 356 -26.46 -10.46 -25.74
N ALA A 357 -26.84 -10.76 -26.98
CA ALA A 357 -27.04 -12.14 -27.41
C ALA A 357 -25.73 -12.93 -27.27
N ALA A 358 -25.79 -14.15 -26.75
CA ALA A 358 -24.62 -14.98 -26.42
C ALA A 358 -23.69 -15.24 -27.64
N ALA A 359 -24.24 -15.20 -28.86
CA ALA A 359 -23.50 -15.39 -30.11
C ALA A 359 -22.56 -14.23 -30.49
N ASP A 360 -22.78 -13.02 -29.96
CA ASP A 360 -22.06 -11.80 -30.38
C ASP A 360 -20.93 -11.40 -29.42
N VAL A 361 -20.72 -12.13 -28.31
CA VAL A 361 -19.68 -11.81 -27.33
C VAL A 361 -18.32 -12.25 -27.85
N LYS A 362 -17.41 -11.29 -28.04
CA LYS A 362 -16.02 -11.49 -28.49
C LYS A 362 -14.96 -10.98 -27.48
N HIS A 363 -15.31 -10.00 -26.65
CA HIS A 363 -14.34 -9.36 -25.75
C HIS A 363 -14.84 -9.35 -24.29
N ILE A 364 -14.11 -10.05 -23.42
CA ILE A 364 -14.34 -10.08 -21.98
C ILE A 364 -13.11 -9.52 -21.27
N VAL A 365 -13.29 -8.58 -20.36
CA VAL A 365 -12.20 -7.96 -19.61
C VAL A 365 -12.37 -8.22 -18.11
N PHE A 366 -11.34 -8.75 -17.50
CA PHE A 366 -11.21 -8.85 -16.05
C PHE A 366 -10.63 -7.55 -15.50
N ALA A 367 -11.38 -6.81 -14.69
CA ALA A 367 -10.96 -5.53 -14.16
C ALA A 367 -10.66 -5.62 -12.64
N CYS A 368 -9.44 -5.21 -12.26
CA CYS A 368 -9.07 -5.02 -10.84
C CYS A 368 -8.40 -3.66 -10.66
N ASP A 369 -8.08 -3.27 -9.41
CA ASP A 369 -7.49 -1.96 -9.13
C ASP A 369 -6.19 -1.69 -9.92
N ALA A 370 -5.30 -2.67 -9.98
CA ALA A 370 -3.98 -2.55 -10.62
C ALA A 370 -3.93 -3.07 -12.06
N GLY A 371 -4.98 -3.75 -12.53
CA GLY A 371 -4.99 -4.38 -13.85
C GLY A 371 -4.05 -5.57 -14.01
N MET A 372 -3.44 -6.05 -12.93
CA MET A 372 -2.47 -7.15 -12.90
C MET A 372 -2.69 -8.02 -11.66
N GLY A 373 -2.16 -9.24 -11.64
CA GLY A 373 -2.30 -10.16 -10.51
C GLY A 373 -3.64 -10.89 -10.53
N SER A 374 -4.54 -10.60 -9.61
CA SER A 374 -5.80 -11.35 -9.43
C SER A 374 -6.69 -11.35 -10.67
N SER A 375 -6.79 -10.25 -11.41
CA SER A 375 -7.54 -10.17 -12.67
C SER A 375 -6.91 -11.02 -13.78
N ALA A 376 -5.59 -11.07 -13.88
CA ALA A 376 -4.89 -11.92 -14.84
C ALA A 376 -5.12 -13.41 -14.57
N MET A 377 -5.16 -13.78 -13.28
CA MET A 377 -5.45 -15.17 -12.87
C MET A 377 -6.89 -15.55 -13.19
N GLY A 378 -7.86 -14.69 -12.84
CA GLY A 378 -9.28 -14.89 -13.18
C GLY A 378 -9.52 -15.02 -14.68
N ALA A 379 -8.88 -14.15 -15.48
CA ALA A 379 -8.93 -14.21 -16.92
C ALA A 379 -8.42 -15.56 -17.47
N THR A 380 -7.35 -16.08 -16.87
CA THR A 380 -6.78 -17.38 -17.25
C THR A 380 -7.74 -18.53 -16.93
N VAL A 381 -8.40 -18.50 -15.77
CA VAL A 381 -9.39 -19.50 -15.36
C VAL A 381 -10.59 -19.49 -16.30
N LEU A 382 -11.17 -18.32 -16.59
CA LEU A 382 -12.31 -18.23 -17.49
C LEU A 382 -11.96 -18.63 -18.93
N ARG A 383 -10.79 -18.26 -19.43
CA ARG A 383 -10.32 -18.64 -20.76
C ARG A 383 -10.27 -20.17 -20.92
N LYS A 384 -9.81 -20.89 -19.89
CA LYS A 384 -9.81 -22.34 -19.89
C LYS A 384 -11.22 -22.91 -19.94
N LYS A 385 -12.14 -22.41 -19.10
CA LYS A 385 -13.53 -22.86 -19.07
C LYS A 385 -14.28 -22.60 -20.39
N LEU A 386 -14.06 -21.44 -21.01
CA LEU A 386 -14.60 -21.13 -22.34
C LEU A 386 -14.05 -22.05 -23.43
N ALA A 387 -12.77 -22.38 -23.37
CA ALA A 387 -12.18 -23.37 -24.30
C ALA A 387 -12.77 -24.78 -24.14
N ASP A 388 -13.10 -25.18 -22.89
CA ASP A 388 -13.72 -26.49 -22.58
C ASP A 388 -15.17 -26.55 -23.13
N VAL A 389 -15.88 -25.43 -23.24
CA VAL A 389 -17.24 -25.37 -23.85
C VAL A 389 -17.23 -25.00 -25.36
N GLY A 390 -16.04 -24.99 -25.98
CA GLY A 390 -15.91 -24.77 -27.43
C GLY A 390 -15.71 -23.33 -27.88
N ARG A 391 -15.75 -22.36 -26.96
CA ARG A 391 -15.65 -20.91 -27.26
C ARG A 391 -14.21 -20.39 -27.16
N ARG A 392 -13.37 -20.75 -28.13
CA ARG A 392 -12.00 -20.25 -28.29
C ARG A 392 -11.90 -18.92 -29.04
N ASP A 393 -13.01 -18.48 -29.61
CA ASP A 393 -13.17 -17.23 -30.37
C ASP A 393 -13.30 -16.00 -29.49
N ILE A 394 -13.54 -16.18 -28.17
CA ILE A 394 -13.71 -15.09 -27.22
C ILE A 394 -12.34 -14.69 -26.66
N GLU A 395 -11.98 -13.44 -26.86
CA GLU A 395 -10.78 -12.83 -26.27
C GLU A 395 -11.04 -12.44 -24.81
N VAL A 396 -10.31 -13.06 -23.90
CA VAL A 396 -10.39 -12.76 -22.46
C VAL A 396 -9.11 -12.05 -22.03
N THR A 397 -9.20 -10.78 -21.67
CA THR A 397 -8.06 -9.96 -21.25
C THR A 397 -8.22 -9.47 -19.81
N HIS A 398 -7.27 -8.70 -19.33
CA HIS A 398 -7.33 -8.06 -18.02
C HIS A 398 -6.84 -6.61 -18.11
N ALA A 399 -7.42 -5.73 -17.28
CA ALA A 399 -7.08 -4.32 -17.26
C ALA A 399 -7.25 -3.71 -15.86
N SER A 400 -6.73 -2.49 -15.66
CA SER A 400 -7.13 -1.66 -14.53
C SER A 400 -8.60 -1.25 -14.67
N VAL A 401 -9.33 -1.23 -13.55
CA VAL A 401 -10.73 -0.79 -13.54
C VAL A 401 -10.92 0.65 -14.06
N SER A 402 -9.88 1.46 -14.05
CA SER A 402 -9.86 2.82 -14.60
C SER A 402 -9.49 2.90 -16.08
N GLU A 403 -9.02 1.80 -16.67
CA GLU A 403 -8.49 1.74 -18.05
C GLU A 403 -9.06 0.53 -18.82
N ILE A 404 -10.38 0.30 -18.67
CA ILE A 404 -11.07 -0.76 -19.40
C ILE A 404 -11.16 -0.35 -20.89
N PRO A 405 -10.69 -1.21 -21.83
CA PRO A 405 -10.71 -0.89 -23.26
C PRO A 405 -12.11 -0.58 -23.78
N GLU A 406 -12.21 0.38 -24.69
CA GLU A 406 -13.45 0.66 -25.42
C GLU A 406 -13.88 -0.55 -26.25
N GLY A 407 -15.19 -0.79 -26.33
CA GLY A 407 -15.73 -1.96 -27.04
C GLY A 407 -15.78 -3.25 -26.22
N THR A 408 -15.38 -3.21 -24.94
CA THR A 408 -15.55 -4.34 -24.02
C THR A 408 -17.03 -4.67 -23.85
N GLN A 409 -17.41 -5.92 -24.11
CA GLN A 409 -18.81 -6.38 -24.03
C GLN A 409 -19.17 -6.89 -22.63
N ILE A 410 -18.25 -7.60 -21.98
CA ILE A 410 -18.42 -8.10 -20.63
C ILE A 410 -17.24 -7.69 -19.78
N VAL A 411 -17.51 -7.11 -18.62
CA VAL A 411 -16.51 -6.81 -17.59
C VAL A 411 -16.75 -7.70 -16.38
N VAL A 412 -15.74 -8.47 -15.99
CA VAL A 412 -15.73 -9.24 -14.76
C VAL A 412 -14.88 -8.52 -13.73
N THR A 413 -15.45 -8.18 -12.60
CA THR A 413 -14.75 -7.43 -11.56
C THR A 413 -15.19 -7.86 -10.17
N HIS A 414 -14.36 -7.52 -9.16
CA HIS A 414 -14.76 -7.72 -7.77
C HIS A 414 -15.95 -6.79 -7.43
N GLN A 415 -16.86 -7.28 -6.60
CA GLN A 415 -18.05 -6.51 -6.20
C GLN A 415 -17.72 -5.09 -5.67
N ASP A 416 -16.60 -4.93 -4.98
CA ASP A 416 -16.15 -3.63 -4.44
C ASP A 416 -15.74 -2.61 -5.54
N LEU A 417 -15.51 -3.09 -6.75
CA LEU A 417 -15.10 -2.26 -7.89
C LEU A 417 -16.23 -2.05 -8.91
N ALA A 418 -17.41 -2.62 -8.66
CA ALA A 418 -18.55 -2.60 -9.58
C ALA A 418 -18.93 -1.19 -10.02
N ALA A 419 -19.05 -0.24 -9.10
CA ALA A 419 -19.41 1.15 -9.41
C ALA A 419 -18.34 1.84 -10.28
N ARG A 420 -17.05 1.57 -10.04
CA ARG A 420 -15.94 2.11 -10.83
C ARG A 420 -15.89 1.48 -12.23
N ALA A 421 -16.07 0.17 -12.31
CA ALA A 421 -16.12 -0.55 -13.58
C ALA A 421 -17.28 -0.05 -14.45
N LYS A 422 -18.47 0.16 -13.86
CA LYS A 422 -19.64 0.70 -14.59
C LYS A 422 -19.40 2.12 -15.10
N LYS A 423 -18.65 2.93 -14.38
CA LYS A 423 -18.28 4.28 -14.83
C LYS A 423 -17.27 4.25 -15.97
N SER A 424 -16.32 3.32 -15.95
CA SER A 424 -15.28 3.19 -16.99
C SER A 424 -15.80 2.48 -18.26
N ALA A 425 -16.77 1.56 -18.12
CA ALA A 425 -17.39 0.84 -19.24
C ALA A 425 -18.92 0.84 -19.09
N PRO A 426 -19.61 1.98 -19.32
CA PRO A 426 -21.05 2.13 -19.08
C PRO A 426 -21.92 1.20 -19.92
N ASN A 427 -21.46 0.84 -21.11
CA ASN A 427 -22.17 -0.02 -22.06
C ASN A 427 -21.87 -1.51 -21.92
N ALA A 428 -20.88 -1.89 -21.11
CA ALA A 428 -20.51 -3.28 -20.88
C ALA A 428 -21.48 -3.95 -19.89
N ARG A 429 -21.75 -5.24 -20.12
CA ARG A 429 -22.40 -6.10 -19.13
C ARG A 429 -21.41 -6.34 -17.97
N LEU A 430 -21.81 -6.04 -16.77
CA LEU A 430 -20.98 -6.19 -15.59
C LEU A 430 -21.29 -7.51 -14.88
N ILE A 431 -20.26 -8.32 -14.62
CA ILE A 431 -20.34 -9.52 -13.81
C ILE A 431 -19.50 -9.29 -12.57
N THR A 432 -20.14 -9.35 -11.40
CA THR A 432 -19.46 -9.15 -10.13
C THR A 432 -19.14 -10.48 -9.47
N ILE A 433 -17.92 -10.62 -9.01
CA ILE A 433 -17.41 -11.81 -8.33
C ILE A 433 -16.87 -11.44 -6.94
N SER A 434 -16.86 -12.40 -6.04
CA SER A 434 -16.28 -12.23 -4.70
C SER A 434 -14.81 -12.67 -4.63
N ASN A 435 -14.36 -13.53 -5.56
CA ASN A 435 -13.00 -14.04 -5.61
C ASN A 435 -12.58 -14.37 -7.05
N PHE A 436 -11.45 -13.79 -7.51
CA PHE A 436 -10.90 -14.01 -8.84
C PHE A 436 -10.33 -15.43 -9.06
N MET A 437 -10.01 -16.15 -8.01
CA MET A 437 -9.42 -17.51 -8.11
C MET A 437 -10.47 -18.61 -8.25
N SER A 438 -11.65 -18.40 -7.63
CA SER A 438 -12.73 -19.38 -7.58
C SER A 438 -14.06 -18.66 -7.47
N ALA A 439 -14.77 -18.53 -8.58
CA ALA A 439 -16.06 -17.89 -8.66
C ALA A 439 -17.03 -18.79 -9.41
N PRO A 440 -18.18 -19.17 -8.81
CA PRO A 440 -19.21 -19.98 -9.49
C PRO A 440 -19.78 -19.28 -10.72
N GLU A 441 -19.67 -17.96 -10.78
CA GLU A 441 -20.07 -17.13 -11.91
C GLU A 441 -19.29 -17.46 -13.19
N TYR A 442 -18.09 -18.05 -13.09
CA TYR A 442 -17.32 -18.48 -14.26
C TYR A 442 -17.95 -19.66 -14.96
N ASP A 443 -18.50 -20.62 -14.20
CA ASP A 443 -19.19 -21.77 -14.76
C ASP A 443 -20.51 -21.35 -15.39
N GLN A 444 -21.24 -20.47 -14.73
CA GLN A 444 -22.49 -19.90 -15.25
C GLN A 444 -22.24 -19.12 -16.55
N LEU A 445 -21.20 -18.26 -16.58
CA LEU A 445 -20.86 -17.50 -17.78
C LEU A 445 -20.40 -18.41 -18.93
N ALA A 446 -19.60 -19.45 -18.63
CA ALA A 446 -19.14 -20.39 -19.64
C ALA A 446 -20.30 -21.19 -20.25
N GLU A 447 -21.27 -21.63 -19.44
CA GLU A 447 -22.48 -22.30 -19.93
C GLU A 447 -23.40 -21.35 -20.71
N GLU A 448 -23.57 -20.11 -20.25
CA GLU A 448 -24.38 -19.09 -20.95
C GLU A 448 -23.81 -18.75 -22.34
N LEU A 449 -22.47 -18.72 -22.45
CA LEU A 449 -21.77 -18.43 -23.70
C LEU A 449 -21.47 -19.69 -24.54
N ARG A 450 -21.93 -20.86 -24.14
CA ARG A 450 -21.76 -22.10 -24.87
C ARG A 450 -22.31 -22.00 -26.29
N ALA A 451 -21.59 -22.52 -27.27
CA ALA A 451 -21.93 -22.47 -28.69
C ALA A 451 -23.15 -23.35 -29.02
#